data_7147321cba12733aeaf5917c58fe8678
#
_entry.id   7147321cba12733aeaf5917c58fe8678
#
_cell.length_a   1.000
_cell.length_b   1.000
_cell.length_c   1.000
_cell.angle_alpha   90.00
_cell.angle_beta   90.00
_cell.angle_gamma   90.00
#
_symmetry.space_group_name_H-M   'P 1'
#
loop_
_entity.id
_entity.type
_entity.pdbx_description
1 polymer ?
#
loop_
_entity_poly.entity_id
_entity_poly.type
_entity_poly.pdbx_seq_one_letter_code
_entity_poly.pdbx_strand_id
1 'polypeptide(L)'
;MKRRQLLVGGGTVATASLAGCIGSAQTDSSGESRTLTVSKRGEATAAPDKAVVHVSIEATGDSASTVRNDLSERSAELNDGLIAAGIPEDNITTGRFSIYERRERARIPEGGETESDGELQETTRYEGTHSFRIEVDDVASVGSVIDTAVESGADTVSHIEFTLSAERRAELRQAALDSAIEAARTESEFVAGKVDQSVVGVKSVDTSGGDISPVRREYDTAEAADSGSTELQPDDVTVRATAKITYRIE
;
A
#
# COMPACT_ATOMS: atom_id res chain seq x y z
N MET A 1 -14.03 51.66 -16.34
CA MET A 1 -14.18 52.82 -17.26
C MET A 1 -14.96 52.38 -18.48
N LYS A 2 -16.02 53.18 -18.78
CA LYS A 2 -16.72 53.41 -20.06
C LYS A 2 -17.51 52.22 -20.63
N ARG A 3 -18.77 52.29 -20.60
CA ARG A 3 -19.91 52.99 -21.26
C ARG A 3 -20.56 52.05 -22.27
N ARG A 4 -21.81 51.68 -21.99
CA ARG A 4 -23.09 52.18 -22.55
C ARG A 4 -23.15 52.15 -24.08
N GLN A 5 -24.10 51.44 -24.65
CA GLN A 5 -25.19 52.10 -25.35
C GLN A 5 -26.39 51.18 -25.59
N LEU A 6 -27.53 51.70 -25.24
CA LEU A 6 -28.89 51.30 -25.63
C LEU A 6 -29.11 51.59 -27.13
N LEU A 7 -29.91 50.76 -27.79
CA LEU A 7 -30.74 51.23 -28.90
C LEU A 7 -32.15 50.61 -28.83
N VAL A 8 -33.09 51.47 -28.72
CA VAL A 8 -34.55 51.33 -28.78
C VAL A 8 -35.01 51.42 -30.23
N GLY A 9 -36.00 50.67 -30.62
CA GLY A 9 -36.77 50.79 -31.85
C GLY A 9 -37.65 49.53 -31.97
N GLY A 10 -38.92 49.54 -31.78
CA GLY A 10 -39.97 50.30 -32.36
C GLY A 10 -40.82 49.38 -33.24
N GLY A 11 -41.94 48.85 -32.72
CA GLY A 11 -43.22 48.63 -33.27
C GLY A 11 -43.42 47.71 -34.49
N THR A 12 -44.23 46.70 -34.35
CA THR A 12 -45.53 46.56 -35.08
C THR A 12 -46.31 45.32 -34.56
N VAL A 13 -47.58 45.58 -34.25
CA VAL A 13 -48.61 44.62 -33.87
C VAL A 13 -49.05 43.89 -35.12
N ALA A 14 -49.05 42.58 -35.12
CA ALA A 14 -49.78 41.71 -36.00
C ALA A 14 -50.50 40.65 -35.19
N THR A 15 -51.81 40.82 -35.06
CA THR A 15 -52.73 39.81 -34.56
C THR A 15 -52.90 38.74 -35.62
N ALA A 16 -52.56 37.45 -35.27
CA ALA A 16 -52.96 36.29 -36.02
C ALA A 16 -53.36 35.19 -35.04
N SER A 17 -54.63 34.95 -35.09
CA SER A 17 -55.51 33.81 -34.72
C SER A 17 -54.90 32.57 -34.16
N LEU A 18 -55.39 32.19 -32.96
CA LEU A 18 -55.41 30.90 -32.31
C LEU A 18 -55.96 29.81 -33.21
N ALA A 19 -55.13 28.87 -33.58
CA ALA A 19 -55.56 27.51 -33.91
C ALA A 19 -54.98 26.58 -32.83
N GLY A 20 -55.88 26.06 -32.01
CA GLY A 20 -55.53 25.16 -30.92
C GLY A 20 -54.93 23.84 -31.45
N CYS A 21 -53.74 23.55 -30.98
CA CYS A 21 -53.31 22.17 -30.81
C CYS A 21 -53.22 21.92 -29.29
N ILE A 22 -54.29 21.35 -28.75
CA ILE A 22 -54.22 20.57 -27.53
C ILE A 22 -53.40 19.34 -27.89
N GLY A 23 -52.07 19.52 -28.01
CA GLY A 23 -51.13 18.44 -27.88
C GLY A 23 -51.25 17.93 -26.44
N SER A 24 -51.85 16.76 -26.30
CA SER A 24 -51.72 15.95 -25.10
C SER A 24 -50.23 15.95 -24.72
N ALA A 25 -49.85 16.73 -23.70
CA ALA A 25 -48.64 16.53 -22.98
C ALA A 25 -48.75 15.10 -22.40
N GLN A 26 -48.29 14.17 -23.19
CA GLN A 26 -47.90 12.87 -22.68
C GLN A 26 -46.79 13.15 -21.75
N THR A 27 -47.13 13.36 -20.48
CA THR A 27 -46.21 13.16 -19.38
C THR A 27 -45.76 11.74 -19.49
N ASP A 28 -44.67 11.50 -20.23
CA ASP A 28 -43.82 10.37 -19.96
C ASP A 28 -43.40 10.55 -18.50
N SER A 29 -44.22 10.08 -17.60
CA SER A 29 -43.82 9.65 -16.30
C SER A 29 -42.98 8.38 -16.53
N SER A 30 -41.77 8.56 -17.08
CA SER A 30 -40.69 7.67 -16.80
C SER A 30 -40.57 7.73 -15.29
N GLY A 31 -41.26 6.79 -14.62
CA GLY A 31 -41.28 6.72 -13.15
C GLY A 31 -39.82 6.68 -12.72
N GLU A 32 -39.32 7.81 -12.21
CA GLU A 32 -38.00 7.82 -11.58
C GLU A 32 -38.10 6.80 -10.46
N SER A 33 -37.60 5.61 -10.73
CA SER A 33 -37.56 4.55 -9.75
C SER A 33 -36.78 5.09 -8.56
N ARG A 34 -37.43 5.23 -7.41
CA ARG A 34 -36.78 5.64 -6.16
C ARG A 34 -35.63 4.68 -5.91
N THR A 35 -34.50 5.23 -5.50
CA THR A 35 -33.31 4.42 -5.25
C THR A 35 -32.75 4.70 -3.86
N LEU A 36 -32.26 3.65 -3.23
CA LEU A 36 -31.52 3.67 -1.98
C LEU A 36 -30.10 3.17 -2.25
N THR A 37 -29.08 3.95 -1.90
CA THR A 37 -27.69 3.52 -2.02
C THR A 37 -27.12 3.27 -0.62
N VAL A 38 -26.59 2.06 -0.43
CA VAL A 38 -25.95 1.63 0.81
C VAL A 38 -24.49 1.26 0.49
N SER A 39 -23.57 1.64 1.36
CA SER A 39 -22.17 1.25 1.27
C SER A 39 -21.74 0.59 2.57
N LYS A 40 -21.27 -0.64 2.49
CA LYS A 40 -20.81 -1.43 3.64
C LYS A 40 -19.41 -1.98 3.40
N ARG A 41 -18.69 -2.16 4.48
CA ARG A 41 -17.40 -2.83 4.54
C ARG A 41 -17.56 -4.15 5.25
N GLY A 42 -16.99 -5.19 4.68
CA GLY A 42 -16.80 -6.49 5.33
C GLY A 42 -15.32 -6.73 5.57
N GLU A 43 -15.02 -7.56 6.52
CA GLU A 43 -13.66 -7.94 6.93
C GLU A 43 -13.60 -9.47 7.07
N ALA A 44 -12.42 -10.02 6.71
CA ALA A 44 -12.08 -11.41 6.97
C ALA A 44 -10.62 -11.47 7.43
N THR A 45 -10.32 -12.34 8.39
CA THR A 45 -8.99 -12.49 8.98
C THR A 45 -8.51 -13.92 8.82
N ALA A 46 -7.20 -14.09 8.67
CA ALA A 46 -6.54 -15.38 8.75
C ALA A 46 -5.09 -15.22 9.17
N ALA A 47 -4.52 -16.30 9.71
CA ALA A 47 -3.10 -16.40 9.92
C ALA A 47 -2.36 -16.19 8.59
N PRO A 48 -1.20 -15.48 8.59
CA PRO A 48 -0.38 -15.32 7.40
C PRO A 48 0.16 -16.66 6.92
N ASP A 49 0.24 -16.83 5.61
CA ASP A 49 0.83 -17.99 4.94
C ASP A 49 2.07 -17.60 4.10
N LYS A 50 2.48 -16.33 4.18
CA LYS A 50 3.63 -15.78 3.48
C LYS A 50 4.27 -14.67 4.31
N ALA A 51 5.59 -14.54 4.20
CA ALA A 51 6.32 -13.40 4.74
C ALA A 51 7.21 -12.75 3.70
N VAL A 52 7.55 -11.49 3.94
CA VAL A 52 8.54 -10.73 3.18
C VAL A 52 9.57 -10.19 4.15
N VAL A 53 10.81 -10.62 4.00
CA VAL A 53 11.94 -10.16 4.79
C VAL A 53 12.72 -9.11 4.00
N HIS A 54 13.01 -7.99 4.64
CA HIS A 54 13.82 -6.93 4.05
C HIS A 54 15.18 -6.86 4.73
N VAL A 55 16.22 -7.14 3.95
CA VAL A 55 17.60 -7.11 4.42
C VAL A 55 18.44 -6.13 3.59
N SER A 56 19.55 -5.68 4.13
CA SER A 56 20.51 -4.85 3.40
C SER A 56 21.95 -5.18 3.74
N ILE A 57 22.79 -4.95 2.74
CA ILE A 57 24.25 -4.98 2.84
C ILE A 57 24.73 -3.55 2.75
N GLU A 58 25.66 -3.16 3.61
CA GLU A 58 26.27 -1.84 3.66
C GLU A 58 27.77 -1.96 3.44
N ALA A 59 28.33 -1.02 2.68
CA ALA A 59 29.76 -0.96 2.43
C ALA A 59 30.26 0.48 2.52
N THR A 60 31.48 0.66 2.97
CA THR A 60 32.16 1.95 3.01
C THR A 60 33.55 1.83 2.39
N GLY A 61 34.01 2.90 1.72
CA GLY A 61 35.31 2.88 1.10
C GLY A 61 35.77 4.25 0.61
N ASP A 62 37.01 4.31 0.13
CA ASP A 62 37.65 5.55 -0.35
C ASP A 62 37.24 5.91 -1.79
N SER A 63 36.54 5.02 -2.48
CA SER A 63 36.03 5.27 -3.84
C SER A 63 34.70 4.55 -4.08
N ALA A 64 33.87 5.11 -4.95
CA ALA A 64 32.60 4.49 -5.36
C ALA A 64 32.82 3.11 -6.02
N SER A 65 33.97 2.91 -6.71
CA SER A 65 34.28 1.62 -7.34
C SER A 65 34.61 0.53 -6.30
N THR A 66 35.31 0.88 -5.24
CA THR A 66 35.59 -0.05 -4.13
C THR A 66 34.29 -0.48 -3.47
N VAL A 67 33.44 0.48 -3.10
CA VAL A 67 32.13 0.21 -2.47
C VAL A 67 31.25 -0.65 -3.37
N ARG A 68 31.19 -0.36 -4.68
CA ARG A 68 30.40 -1.17 -5.61
C ARG A 68 30.89 -2.60 -5.69
N ASN A 69 32.21 -2.83 -5.73
CA ASN A 69 32.78 -4.17 -5.84
C ASN A 69 32.50 -4.97 -4.55
N ASP A 70 32.66 -4.37 -3.39
CA ASP A 70 32.35 -4.97 -2.07
C ASP A 70 30.85 -5.35 -1.98
N LEU A 71 29.96 -4.43 -2.31
CA LEU A 71 28.51 -4.72 -2.35
C LEU A 71 28.18 -5.86 -3.32
N SER A 72 28.85 -5.91 -4.48
CA SER A 72 28.59 -6.96 -5.47
C SER A 72 29.04 -8.34 -4.99
N GLU A 73 30.22 -8.43 -4.36
CA GLU A 73 30.75 -9.69 -3.82
C GLU A 73 29.87 -10.22 -2.69
N ARG A 74 29.57 -9.39 -1.69
CA ARG A 74 28.71 -9.76 -0.55
C ARG A 74 27.28 -10.05 -0.95
N SER A 75 26.76 -9.38 -2.00
CA SER A 75 25.44 -9.68 -2.56
C SER A 75 25.37 -11.07 -3.19
N ALA A 76 26.47 -11.51 -3.84
CA ALA A 76 26.52 -12.86 -4.38
C ALA A 76 26.56 -13.91 -3.24
N GLU A 77 27.35 -13.67 -2.19
CA GLU A 77 27.40 -14.54 -1.02
C GLU A 77 26.04 -14.66 -0.33
N LEU A 78 25.34 -13.54 -0.16
CA LEU A 78 23.97 -13.53 0.42
C LEU A 78 23.00 -14.35 -0.44
N ASN A 79 22.99 -14.15 -1.75
CA ASN A 79 22.14 -14.89 -2.68
C ASN A 79 22.43 -16.38 -2.62
N ASP A 80 23.69 -16.77 -2.70
CA ASP A 80 24.11 -18.17 -2.67
C ASP A 80 23.70 -18.84 -1.34
N GLY A 81 23.87 -18.15 -0.22
CA GLY A 81 23.45 -18.64 1.10
C GLY A 81 21.93 -18.83 1.20
N LEU A 82 21.14 -17.88 0.73
CA LEU A 82 19.68 -17.98 0.73
C LEU A 82 19.17 -19.10 -0.19
N ILE A 83 19.76 -19.25 -1.39
CA ILE A 83 19.41 -20.33 -2.32
C ILE A 83 19.77 -21.70 -1.70
N ALA A 84 20.94 -21.80 -1.06
CA ALA A 84 21.35 -23.03 -0.36
C ALA A 84 20.41 -23.39 0.81
N ALA A 85 19.80 -22.38 1.46
CA ALA A 85 18.77 -22.55 2.49
C ALA A 85 17.38 -22.89 1.92
N GLY A 86 17.23 -22.96 0.58
CA GLY A 86 15.99 -23.38 -0.06
C GLY A 86 15.07 -22.24 -0.52
N ILE A 87 15.53 -20.99 -0.48
CA ILE A 87 14.78 -19.86 -1.04
C ILE A 87 14.93 -19.86 -2.56
N PRO A 88 13.83 -19.90 -3.34
CA PRO A 88 13.89 -19.79 -4.79
C PRO A 88 14.55 -18.46 -5.23
N GLU A 89 15.37 -18.50 -6.26
CA GLU A 89 16.04 -17.30 -6.80
C GLU A 89 15.02 -16.20 -7.18
N ASP A 90 13.88 -16.58 -7.75
CA ASP A 90 12.79 -15.65 -8.13
C ASP A 90 12.16 -14.93 -6.91
N ASN A 91 12.33 -15.50 -5.70
CA ASN A 91 11.83 -14.91 -4.46
C ASN A 91 12.82 -13.90 -3.84
N ILE A 92 14.03 -13.78 -4.41
CA ILE A 92 15.06 -12.83 -3.96
C ILE A 92 15.14 -11.69 -4.95
N THR A 93 14.66 -10.51 -4.58
CA THR A 93 14.63 -9.35 -5.46
C THR A 93 15.39 -8.17 -4.88
N THR A 94 16.09 -7.42 -5.75
CA THR A 94 16.74 -6.16 -5.37
C THR A 94 15.70 -5.10 -5.04
N GLY A 95 15.75 -4.53 -3.84
CA GLY A 95 14.92 -3.43 -3.41
C GLY A 95 15.53 -2.08 -3.80
N ARG A 96 16.71 -1.78 -3.30
CA ARG A 96 17.43 -0.53 -3.55
C ARG A 96 18.92 -0.82 -3.71
N PHE A 97 19.54 -0.11 -4.64
CA PHE A 97 20.99 -0.01 -4.74
C PHE A 97 21.37 1.48 -4.78
N SER A 98 22.24 1.93 -3.88
CA SER A 98 22.70 3.33 -3.84
C SER A 98 24.12 3.41 -3.33
N ILE A 99 24.89 4.33 -3.92
CA ILE A 99 26.24 4.71 -3.46
C ILE A 99 26.26 6.23 -3.43
N TYR A 100 26.72 6.82 -2.35
CA TYR A 100 26.80 8.25 -2.18
C TYR A 100 28.12 8.66 -1.53
N GLU A 101 28.54 9.87 -1.81
CA GLU A 101 29.73 10.50 -1.22
C GLU A 101 29.36 11.09 0.14
N ARG A 102 30.15 10.77 1.14
CA ARG A 102 30.07 11.35 2.49
C ARG A 102 31.34 12.14 2.79
N ARG A 103 31.18 13.40 3.15
CA ARG A 103 32.29 14.25 3.59
C ARG A 103 32.29 14.34 5.09
N GLU A 104 33.35 13.81 5.70
CA GLU A 104 33.59 13.90 7.11
C GLU A 104 34.60 15.02 7.37
N ARG A 105 34.25 15.91 8.31
CA ARG A 105 35.16 16.93 8.79
C ARG A 105 35.62 16.54 10.18
N ALA A 106 36.84 16.10 10.27
CA ALA A 106 37.50 15.83 11.55
C ALA A 106 38.42 17.01 11.93
N ARG A 107 38.31 17.42 13.16
CA ARG A 107 39.29 18.38 13.75
C ARG A 107 40.47 17.55 14.24
N ILE A 108 41.66 17.77 13.68
CA ILE A 108 42.90 17.14 14.17
C ILE A 108 43.40 18.01 15.31
N PRO A 109 43.57 17.46 16.55
CA PRO A 109 44.24 18.18 17.61
C PRO A 109 45.74 18.29 17.28
N GLU A 110 46.24 19.49 16.93
CA GLU A 110 47.66 19.72 17.00
C GLU A 110 48.08 19.63 18.48
N GLY A 111 49.10 18.83 18.79
CA GLY A 111 49.56 18.54 20.13
C GLY A 111 50.15 19.78 20.85
N GLY A 112 49.24 20.56 21.44
CA GLY A 112 49.57 21.74 22.24
C GLY A 112 48.32 22.23 22.98
N GLU A 113 48.46 22.61 24.23
CA GLU A 113 47.44 22.95 25.23
C GLU A 113 46.58 24.21 24.94
N THR A 114 46.09 24.38 23.67
CA THR A 114 45.11 25.42 23.33
C THR A 114 44.03 24.90 22.41
N GLU A 115 42.83 24.81 22.94
CA GLU A 115 41.62 24.20 22.34
C GLU A 115 41.04 24.94 21.12
N SER A 116 41.71 25.84 20.43
CA SER A 116 41.06 26.70 19.44
C SER A 116 41.57 26.67 18.00
N ASP A 117 42.69 26.00 17.65
CA ASP A 117 43.30 26.08 16.32
C ASP A 117 43.61 24.73 15.64
N GLY A 118 42.77 23.70 15.84
CA GLY A 118 42.89 22.46 15.10
C GLY A 118 42.46 22.65 13.61
N GLU A 119 43.34 22.26 12.68
CA GLU A 119 43.04 22.26 11.25
C GLU A 119 41.90 21.29 10.93
N LEU A 120 40.89 21.75 10.17
CA LEU A 120 39.80 20.92 9.72
C LEU A 120 40.28 20.09 8.53
N GLN A 121 40.43 18.80 8.72
CA GLN A 121 40.69 17.89 7.62
C GLN A 121 39.36 17.36 7.07
N GLU A 122 39.12 17.60 5.79
CA GLU A 122 37.99 17.01 5.07
C GLU A 122 38.43 15.67 4.47
N THR A 123 37.77 14.60 4.91
CA THR A 123 37.96 13.26 4.34
C THR A 123 36.70 12.88 3.57
N THR A 124 36.88 12.55 2.32
CA THR A 124 35.79 12.03 1.47
C THR A 124 35.76 10.52 1.60
N ARG A 125 34.59 9.98 1.96
CA ARG A 125 34.29 8.56 1.97
C ARG A 125 33.07 8.28 1.11
N TYR A 126 32.97 7.07 0.63
CA TYR A 126 31.79 6.57 -0.09
C TYR A 126 31.09 5.54 0.77
N GLU A 127 29.78 5.68 0.87
CA GLU A 127 28.91 4.73 1.53
C GLU A 127 27.95 4.16 0.52
N GLY A 128 27.70 2.87 0.58
CA GLY A 128 26.79 2.17 -0.30
C GLY A 128 25.86 1.26 0.46
N THR A 129 24.66 1.10 -0.07
CA THR A 129 23.66 0.18 0.46
C THR A 129 23.05 -0.61 -0.69
N HIS A 130 22.97 -1.93 -0.53
CA HIS A 130 22.23 -2.83 -1.40
C HIS A 130 21.18 -3.56 -0.58
N SER A 131 19.90 -3.28 -0.81
CA SER A 131 18.81 -3.93 -0.09
C SER A 131 18.12 -4.99 -0.94
N PHE A 132 17.61 -6.01 -0.26
CA PHE A 132 16.91 -7.14 -0.86
C PHE A 132 15.56 -7.31 -0.20
N ARG A 133 14.63 -7.80 -1.00
CA ARG A 133 13.31 -8.26 -0.62
C ARG A 133 13.26 -9.76 -0.85
N ILE A 134 13.08 -10.52 0.22
CA ILE A 134 13.06 -11.98 0.22
C ILE A 134 11.65 -12.44 0.53
N GLU A 135 11.00 -13.13 -0.40
CA GLU A 135 9.70 -13.73 -0.20
C GLU A 135 9.87 -15.14 0.37
N VAL A 136 9.18 -15.39 1.49
CA VAL A 136 9.23 -16.68 2.21
C VAL A 136 7.81 -17.23 2.24
N ASP A 137 7.62 -18.38 1.59
CA ASP A 137 6.31 -19.02 1.44
C ASP A 137 5.90 -19.88 2.66
N ASP A 138 6.85 -20.16 3.56
CA ASP A 138 6.58 -20.83 4.84
C ASP A 138 6.93 -19.89 6.00
N VAL A 139 5.90 -19.39 6.67
CA VAL A 139 6.04 -18.48 7.82
C VAL A 139 6.86 -19.10 8.95
N ALA A 140 6.81 -20.40 9.14
CA ALA A 140 7.58 -21.08 10.17
C ALA A 140 9.11 -21.06 9.91
N SER A 141 9.51 -20.91 8.65
CA SER A 141 10.92 -20.86 8.26
C SER A 141 11.54 -19.46 8.30
N VAL A 142 10.75 -18.42 8.55
CA VAL A 142 11.20 -17.01 8.49
C VAL A 142 12.38 -16.75 9.41
N GLY A 143 12.36 -17.28 10.64
CA GLY A 143 13.47 -17.13 11.58
C GLY A 143 14.78 -17.69 11.03
N SER A 144 14.76 -18.92 10.50
CA SER A 144 15.95 -19.55 9.92
C SER A 144 16.45 -18.83 8.65
N VAL A 145 15.54 -18.23 7.87
CA VAL A 145 15.91 -17.41 6.70
C VAL A 145 16.64 -16.14 7.14
N ILE A 146 16.19 -15.51 8.22
CA ILE A 146 16.86 -14.35 8.81
C ILE A 146 18.25 -14.72 9.32
N ASP A 147 18.35 -15.81 10.07
CA ASP A 147 19.63 -16.30 10.60
C ASP A 147 20.61 -16.58 9.44
N THR A 148 20.14 -17.25 8.38
CA THR A 148 20.94 -17.49 7.16
C THR A 148 21.35 -16.18 6.47
N ALA A 149 20.46 -15.22 6.36
CA ALA A 149 20.77 -13.92 5.74
C ALA A 149 21.88 -13.19 6.49
N VAL A 150 21.82 -13.16 7.83
CA VAL A 150 22.84 -12.55 8.68
C VAL A 150 24.16 -13.31 8.57
N GLU A 151 24.15 -14.65 8.62
CA GLU A 151 25.35 -15.49 8.45
C GLU A 151 25.99 -15.32 7.07
N SER A 152 25.18 -15.04 6.04
CA SER A 152 25.63 -14.80 4.65
C SER A 152 25.97 -13.35 4.37
N GLY A 153 26.09 -12.50 5.40
CA GLY A 153 26.63 -11.16 5.28
C GLY A 153 25.62 -10.01 5.15
N ALA A 154 24.35 -10.22 5.48
CA ALA A 154 23.43 -9.10 5.67
C ALA A 154 23.80 -8.31 6.93
N ASP A 155 23.96 -6.98 6.79
CA ASP A 155 24.29 -6.09 7.91
C ASP A 155 23.06 -5.65 8.68
N THR A 156 21.90 -5.58 7.99
CA THR A 156 20.66 -5.09 8.59
C THR A 156 19.47 -5.92 8.12
N VAL A 157 18.62 -6.30 9.08
CA VAL A 157 17.26 -6.78 8.83
C VAL A 157 16.32 -5.65 9.26
N SER A 158 15.71 -4.95 8.30
CA SER A 158 14.98 -3.72 8.61
C SER A 158 13.57 -3.97 9.10
N HIS A 159 12.84 -4.85 8.46
CA HIS A 159 11.49 -5.25 8.88
C HIS A 159 11.06 -6.55 8.20
N ILE A 160 10.08 -7.20 8.81
CA ILE A 160 9.43 -8.40 8.30
C ILE A 160 7.94 -8.06 8.11
N GLU A 161 7.42 -8.34 6.92
CA GLU A 161 6.01 -8.18 6.61
C GLU A 161 5.35 -9.56 6.49
N PHE A 162 4.47 -9.89 7.43
CA PHE A 162 3.64 -11.08 7.34
C PHE A 162 2.38 -10.76 6.55
N THR A 163 2.11 -11.55 5.54
CA THR A 163 1.04 -11.31 4.57
C THR A 163 0.39 -12.61 4.12
N LEU A 164 -0.42 -12.52 3.07
CA LEU A 164 -1.12 -13.67 2.50
C LEU A 164 -0.62 -13.93 1.07
N SER A 165 -0.58 -15.19 0.69
CA SER A 165 -0.46 -15.61 -0.70
C SER A 165 -1.59 -15.03 -1.57
N ALA A 166 -1.40 -14.98 -2.87
CA ALA A 166 -2.41 -14.46 -3.80
C ALA A 166 -3.72 -15.27 -3.72
N GLU A 167 -3.62 -16.57 -3.55
CA GLU A 167 -4.77 -17.48 -3.44
C GLU A 167 -5.54 -17.24 -2.14
N ARG A 168 -4.83 -17.24 -1.01
CA ARG A 168 -5.45 -17.01 0.30
C ARG A 168 -6.10 -15.63 0.41
N ARG A 169 -5.45 -14.64 -0.18
CA ARG A 169 -5.99 -13.27 -0.31
C ARG A 169 -7.29 -13.23 -1.09
N ALA A 170 -7.37 -13.95 -2.22
CA ALA A 170 -8.57 -14.02 -3.04
C ALA A 170 -9.74 -14.67 -2.29
N GLU A 171 -9.49 -15.77 -1.56
CA GLU A 171 -10.49 -16.42 -0.71
C GLU A 171 -11.04 -15.49 0.37
N LEU A 172 -10.15 -14.83 1.12
CA LEU A 172 -10.57 -13.91 2.17
C LEU A 172 -11.27 -12.67 1.63
N ARG A 173 -10.88 -12.20 0.42
CA ARG A 173 -11.60 -11.12 -0.24
C ARG A 173 -13.03 -11.52 -0.56
N GLN A 174 -13.28 -12.75 -0.99
CA GLN A 174 -14.64 -13.25 -1.22
C GLN A 174 -15.44 -13.27 0.10
N ALA A 175 -14.87 -13.81 1.16
CA ALA A 175 -15.54 -13.83 2.48
C ALA A 175 -15.85 -12.41 3.00
N ALA A 176 -14.92 -11.48 2.83
CA ALA A 176 -15.15 -10.07 3.18
C ALA A 176 -16.23 -9.41 2.30
N LEU A 177 -16.28 -9.73 0.99
CA LEU A 177 -17.36 -9.25 0.12
C LEU A 177 -18.72 -9.82 0.50
N ASP A 178 -18.81 -11.10 0.81
CA ASP A 178 -20.05 -11.72 1.26
C ASP A 178 -20.59 -11.02 2.50
N SER A 179 -19.73 -10.79 3.50
CA SER A 179 -20.08 -10.03 4.70
C SER A 179 -20.56 -8.61 4.39
N ALA A 180 -19.88 -7.90 3.48
CA ALA A 180 -20.26 -6.54 3.07
C ALA A 180 -21.61 -6.50 2.37
N ILE A 181 -21.89 -7.47 1.48
CA ILE A 181 -23.14 -7.57 0.72
C ILE A 181 -24.30 -7.90 1.65
N GLU A 182 -24.14 -8.85 2.56
CA GLU A 182 -25.17 -9.17 3.57
C GLU A 182 -25.50 -7.98 4.46
N ALA A 183 -24.47 -7.27 4.95
CA ALA A 183 -24.65 -6.06 5.73
C ALA A 183 -25.36 -4.94 4.93
N ALA A 184 -25.02 -4.77 3.65
CA ALA A 184 -25.67 -3.80 2.77
C ALA A 184 -27.15 -4.15 2.53
N ARG A 185 -27.45 -5.42 2.34
CA ARG A 185 -28.83 -5.91 2.15
C ARG A 185 -29.66 -5.66 3.42
N THR A 186 -29.16 -6.09 4.54
CA THR A 186 -29.85 -5.91 5.85
C THR A 186 -30.17 -4.44 6.13
N GLU A 187 -29.18 -3.56 5.90
CA GLU A 187 -29.39 -2.11 6.07
C GLU A 187 -30.38 -1.54 5.06
N SER A 188 -30.34 -1.99 3.80
CA SER A 188 -31.27 -1.49 2.79
C SER A 188 -32.72 -1.85 3.11
N GLU A 189 -32.99 -3.06 3.57
CA GLU A 189 -34.30 -3.51 4.00
C GLU A 189 -34.80 -2.72 5.23
N PHE A 190 -33.90 -2.50 6.20
CA PHE A 190 -34.22 -1.71 7.40
C PHE A 190 -34.54 -0.25 7.03
N VAL A 191 -33.73 0.40 6.22
CA VAL A 191 -33.93 1.80 5.84
C VAL A 191 -35.18 1.96 4.99
N ALA A 192 -35.40 1.09 4.00
CA ALA A 192 -36.61 1.11 3.16
C ALA A 192 -37.88 0.99 4.03
N GLY A 193 -37.91 0.07 5.00
CA GLY A 193 -39.04 -0.09 5.91
C GLY A 193 -39.29 1.13 6.82
N LYS A 194 -38.25 1.92 7.14
CA LYS A 194 -38.40 3.15 7.92
C LYS A 194 -39.04 4.32 7.16
N VAL A 195 -39.03 4.24 5.82
CA VAL A 195 -39.66 5.25 4.95
C VAL A 195 -40.89 4.71 4.22
N ASP A 196 -41.50 3.67 4.75
CA ASP A 196 -42.67 2.99 4.20
C ASP A 196 -42.48 2.53 2.74
N GLN A 197 -41.30 2.00 2.43
CA GLN A 197 -40.94 1.45 1.13
C GLN A 197 -40.41 0.02 1.30
N SER A 198 -40.35 -0.72 0.21
CA SER A 198 -39.70 -2.02 0.15
C SER A 198 -38.60 -2.10 -0.90
N VAL A 199 -37.59 -2.94 -0.67
CA VAL A 199 -36.53 -3.19 -1.66
C VAL A 199 -37.06 -4.15 -2.72
N VAL A 200 -37.12 -3.70 -3.98
CA VAL A 200 -37.67 -4.49 -5.08
C VAL A 200 -36.59 -5.03 -6.04
N GLY A 201 -35.36 -4.58 -5.92
CA GLY A 201 -34.26 -5.10 -6.73
C GLY A 201 -33.00 -4.27 -6.66
N VAL A 202 -31.94 -4.80 -7.25
CA VAL A 202 -30.65 -4.15 -7.36
C VAL A 202 -30.56 -3.39 -8.68
N LYS A 203 -30.10 -2.13 -8.64
CA LYS A 203 -29.84 -1.30 -9.83
C LYS A 203 -28.37 -1.36 -10.23
N SER A 204 -27.45 -1.27 -9.28
CA SER A 204 -26.01 -1.35 -9.52
C SER A 204 -25.25 -1.85 -8.29
N VAL A 205 -24.13 -2.49 -8.53
CA VAL A 205 -23.19 -2.95 -7.50
C VAL A 205 -21.79 -2.48 -7.90
N ASP A 206 -21.07 -1.92 -6.94
CA ASP A 206 -19.65 -1.57 -7.05
C ASP A 206 -18.91 -2.24 -5.90
N THR A 207 -17.92 -3.07 -6.23
CA THR A 207 -17.08 -3.81 -5.28
C THR A 207 -15.60 -3.50 -5.49
N SER A 208 -15.28 -2.39 -6.14
CA SER A 208 -13.89 -1.99 -6.45
C SER A 208 -13.08 -1.57 -5.21
N GLY A 209 -13.75 -1.24 -4.11
CA GLY A 209 -13.09 -0.83 -2.86
C GLY A 209 -12.63 -2.03 -2.02
N GLY A 210 -11.51 -1.84 -1.35
CA GLY A 210 -10.97 -2.80 -0.38
C GLY A 210 -9.45 -2.68 -0.26
N ASP A 211 -8.93 -3.20 0.84
CA ASP A 211 -7.50 -3.19 1.15
C ASP A 211 -7.10 -4.44 1.95
N ILE A 212 -5.80 -4.64 2.05
CA ILE A 212 -5.18 -5.67 2.87
C ILE A 212 -4.31 -4.96 3.89
N SER A 213 -4.43 -5.37 5.15
CA SER A 213 -3.58 -4.85 6.21
C SER A 213 -2.58 -5.94 6.63
N PRO A 214 -1.37 -5.96 6.05
CA PRO A 214 -0.32 -6.88 6.45
C PRO A 214 0.15 -6.54 7.87
N VAL A 215 0.64 -7.53 8.58
CA VAL A 215 1.26 -7.35 9.88
C VAL A 215 2.75 -7.10 9.67
N ARG A 216 3.25 -5.96 10.17
CA ARG A 216 4.67 -5.60 10.12
C ARG A 216 5.29 -5.76 11.50
N ARG A 217 6.46 -6.37 11.54
CA ARG A 217 7.33 -6.42 12.71
C ARG A 217 8.66 -5.77 12.36
N GLU A 218 9.11 -4.84 13.19
CA GLU A 218 10.49 -4.36 13.17
C GLU A 218 11.36 -5.38 13.88
N TYR A 219 12.50 -5.68 13.28
CA TYR A 219 13.47 -6.62 13.83
C TYR A 219 14.57 -5.83 14.53
N ASP A 220 14.77 -6.11 15.81
CA ASP A 220 15.89 -5.56 16.58
C ASP A 220 16.98 -6.62 16.73
N THR A 221 18.11 -6.41 16.07
CA THR A 221 19.28 -7.31 16.13
C THR A 221 19.84 -7.52 17.53
N ALA A 222 19.50 -6.65 18.49
CA ALA A 222 19.95 -6.79 19.86
C ALA A 222 19.26 -7.93 20.62
N GLU A 223 18.05 -8.32 20.23
CA GLU A 223 17.30 -9.44 20.85
C GLU A 223 17.78 -10.81 20.36
N ALA A 224 18.29 -10.88 19.11
CA ALA A 224 18.74 -12.15 18.51
C ALA A 224 20.01 -12.74 19.13
N ALA A 225 20.79 -11.93 19.86
CA ALA A 225 22.10 -12.37 20.39
C ALA A 225 22.01 -13.32 21.60
N ASP A 226 20.87 -13.43 22.27
CA ASP A 226 20.74 -14.20 23.52
C ASP A 226 19.99 -15.53 23.39
N SER A 227 19.27 -15.81 22.29
CA SER A 227 18.38 -16.97 22.17
C SER A 227 18.80 -18.07 21.16
N GLY A 228 19.87 -17.87 20.40
CA GLY A 228 20.43 -18.88 19.47
C GLY A 228 19.56 -19.23 18.25
N SER A 229 18.33 -18.73 18.15
CA SER A 229 17.46 -18.81 16.97
C SER A 229 16.39 -17.71 17.02
N THR A 230 16.04 -17.15 15.85
CA THR A 230 15.00 -16.13 15.73
C THR A 230 13.61 -16.77 15.75
N GLU A 231 12.80 -16.52 16.79
CA GLU A 231 11.42 -16.99 16.91
C GLU A 231 10.45 -15.81 16.67
N LEU A 232 9.48 -16.00 15.75
CA LEU A 232 8.53 -14.97 15.34
C LEU A 232 7.10 -15.49 15.45
N GLN A 233 6.22 -14.70 16.10
CA GLN A 233 4.80 -15.01 16.23
C GLN A 233 3.98 -13.85 15.60
N PRO A 234 3.54 -14.00 14.34
CA PRO A 234 2.72 -12.97 13.69
C PRO A 234 1.26 -13.01 14.16
N ASP A 235 0.62 -11.84 14.16
CA ASP A 235 -0.82 -11.71 14.28
C ASP A 235 -1.53 -12.03 12.96
N ASP A 236 -2.86 -12.21 13.01
CA ASP A 236 -3.69 -12.43 11.84
C ASP A 236 -3.67 -11.24 10.87
N VAL A 237 -3.66 -11.54 9.59
CA VAL A 237 -3.80 -10.56 8.51
C VAL A 237 -5.27 -10.30 8.24
N THR A 238 -5.66 -9.02 8.13
CA THR A 238 -7.03 -8.60 7.84
C THR A 238 -7.17 -8.18 6.37
N VAL A 239 -8.14 -8.77 5.69
CA VAL A 239 -8.58 -8.38 4.35
C VAL A 239 -9.92 -7.65 4.46
N ARG A 240 -10.01 -6.48 3.84
CA ARG A 240 -11.21 -5.65 3.81
C ARG A 240 -11.75 -5.55 2.40
N ALA A 241 -13.07 -5.60 2.27
CA ALA A 241 -13.75 -5.35 1.02
C ALA A 241 -14.95 -4.43 1.22
N THR A 242 -15.25 -3.59 0.24
CA THR A 242 -16.38 -2.67 0.30
C THR A 242 -17.36 -3.00 -0.79
N ALA A 243 -18.65 -3.09 -0.44
CA ALA A 243 -19.75 -3.20 -1.37
C ALA A 243 -20.62 -1.93 -1.31
N LYS A 244 -20.73 -1.23 -2.42
CA LYS A 244 -21.65 -0.10 -2.62
C LYS A 244 -22.75 -0.54 -3.55
N ILE A 245 -23.98 -0.65 -3.03
CA ILE A 245 -25.11 -1.20 -3.77
C ILE A 245 -26.21 -0.15 -3.85
N THR A 246 -26.72 0.05 -5.04
CA THR A 246 -27.90 0.88 -5.30
C THR A 246 -29.09 -0.02 -5.57
N TYR A 247 -30.10 0.07 -4.71
CA TYR A 247 -31.35 -0.67 -4.77
C TYR A 247 -32.48 0.18 -5.36
N ARG A 248 -33.42 -0.46 -6.02
CA ARG A 248 -34.73 0.14 -6.35
C ARG A 248 -35.66 -0.13 -5.19
N ILE A 249 -36.44 0.89 -4.80
CA ILE A 249 -37.42 0.84 -3.70
C ILE A 249 -38.78 1.32 -4.18
N GLU A 250 -39.83 0.73 -3.67
CA GLU A 250 -41.25 1.05 -3.93
C GLU A 250 -42.04 1.15 -2.64
#